data_ab4494865e195c746d0450216da12e02
#
_entry.id   ab4494865e195c746d0450216da12e02
#
_cell.length_a   1.000
_cell.length_b   1.000
_cell.length_c   1.000
_cell.angle_alpha   90.00
_cell.angle_beta   90.00
_cell.angle_gamma   90.00
#
_symmetry.space_group_name_H-M   'P 1'
#
loop_
_entity.id
_entity.type
_entity.pdbx_description
1 polymer ?
#
loop_
_entity_poly.entity_id
_entity_poly.type
_entity_poly.pdbx_seq_one_letter_code
_entity_poly.pdbx_strand_id
1 'polypeptide(L)'
;LGGVRKLMGWDGPLLTDSGGFQVMSLGPLRNISEQGVSFKSHLDGSIFDLTPERSTQIQHMLDATITMAFDECTPFPATYDEARASMELSMRWAARSRSAYVARTGYGQFGIVQGSVFEDLRHLSIKALTDIGFEGYAIGGLAVGEGQEAMFSALNVTCPAMPPDKPRYLMGVGKPADIVGAVQRGVDMFDCVMPTRSGRTAQG
;
A
#
# COMPACT_ATOMS: atom_id res chain seq x y z
N LEU A 1 19.05 -13.50 -12.74
CA LEU A 1 17.84 -14.37 -12.73
C LEU A 1 16.71 -13.83 -13.63
N GLY A 2 16.74 -12.59 -14.09
CA GLY A 2 15.76 -12.02 -15.02
C GLY A 2 14.41 -11.64 -14.39
N GLY A 3 14.42 -11.26 -13.10
CA GLY A 3 13.24 -10.83 -12.36
C GLY A 3 12.48 -11.98 -11.68
N VAL A 4 11.55 -11.58 -10.79
CA VAL A 4 10.74 -12.54 -9.99
C VAL A 4 9.77 -13.33 -10.88
N ARG A 5 9.21 -12.74 -11.92
CA ARG A 5 8.29 -13.41 -12.85
C ARG A 5 8.95 -14.64 -13.49
N LYS A 6 10.21 -14.47 -13.97
CA LYS A 6 10.97 -15.58 -14.54
C LYS A 6 11.29 -16.66 -13.52
N LEU A 7 11.64 -16.27 -12.29
CA LEU A 7 11.86 -17.20 -11.19
C LEU A 7 10.61 -18.02 -10.85
N MET A 8 9.43 -17.38 -10.89
CA MET A 8 8.14 -18.01 -10.62
C MET A 8 7.57 -18.82 -11.80
N GLY A 9 8.13 -18.69 -13.01
CA GLY A 9 7.53 -19.24 -14.23
C GLY A 9 6.17 -18.61 -14.54
N TRP A 10 5.99 -17.32 -14.21
CA TRP A 10 4.72 -16.61 -14.34
C TRP A 10 4.79 -15.55 -15.44
N ASP A 11 3.94 -15.68 -16.45
CA ASP A 11 3.89 -14.77 -17.61
C ASP A 11 2.84 -13.65 -17.46
N GLY A 12 2.00 -13.73 -16.44
CA GLY A 12 0.96 -12.74 -16.14
C GLY A 12 1.48 -11.47 -15.45
N PRO A 13 0.59 -10.51 -15.15
CA PRO A 13 0.94 -9.32 -14.39
C PRO A 13 1.36 -9.69 -12.96
N LEU A 14 2.28 -8.90 -12.40
CA LEU A 14 2.79 -9.02 -11.04
C LEU A 14 2.69 -7.67 -10.35
N LEU A 15 2.07 -7.65 -9.17
CA LEU A 15 2.07 -6.51 -8.27
C LEU A 15 3.07 -6.78 -7.14
N THR A 16 3.91 -5.80 -6.82
CA THR A 16 4.78 -5.82 -5.64
C THR A 16 4.39 -4.72 -4.68
N ASP A 17 4.44 -5.00 -3.38
CA ASP A 17 4.29 -3.98 -2.35
C ASP A 17 5.53 -3.10 -2.26
N SER A 18 5.37 -1.90 -1.68
CA SER A 18 6.45 -0.92 -1.47
C SER A 18 7.43 -1.32 -0.37
N GLY A 19 7.01 -2.18 0.55
CA GLY A 19 7.74 -2.53 1.77
C GLY A 19 7.35 -1.70 3.01
N GLY A 20 6.49 -0.70 2.89
CA GLY A 20 6.08 0.16 3.99
C GLY A 20 5.43 -0.59 5.15
N PHE A 21 4.48 -1.47 4.85
CA PHE A 21 3.81 -2.30 5.85
C PHE A 21 4.76 -3.29 6.55
N GLN A 22 5.65 -3.94 5.80
CA GLN A 22 6.62 -4.88 6.34
C GLN A 22 7.57 -4.20 7.31
N VAL A 23 8.02 -2.99 6.97
CA VAL A 23 8.85 -2.17 7.87
C VAL A 23 8.07 -1.75 9.11
N MET A 24 6.77 -1.43 9.00
CA MET A 24 5.92 -1.16 10.16
C MET A 24 5.92 -2.34 11.14
N SER A 25 5.89 -3.57 10.65
CA SER A 25 5.87 -4.78 11.46
C SER A 25 7.17 -5.04 12.24
N LEU A 26 8.28 -4.37 11.89
CA LEU A 26 9.55 -4.48 12.62
C LEU A 26 9.57 -3.73 13.97
N GLY A 27 8.55 -2.91 14.24
CA GLY A 27 8.37 -2.23 15.52
C GLY A 27 9.57 -1.38 15.95
N PRO A 28 10.16 -1.63 17.16
CA PRO A 28 11.24 -0.81 17.72
C PRO A 28 12.57 -0.85 16.93
N LEU A 29 12.72 -1.78 15.99
CA LEU A 29 13.93 -1.92 15.18
C LEU A 29 13.98 -0.95 13.98
N ARG A 30 12.98 -0.07 13.85
CA ARG A 30 12.90 0.90 12.77
C ARG A 30 13.01 2.34 13.27
N ASN A 31 13.52 3.20 12.42
CA ASN A 31 13.49 4.65 12.57
C ASN A 31 12.90 5.26 11.30
N ILE A 32 11.82 6.05 11.45
CA ILE A 32 11.13 6.73 10.36
C ILE A 32 11.60 8.18 10.34
N SER A 33 11.91 8.68 9.15
CA SER A 33 12.33 10.06 8.92
C SER A 33 11.77 10.57 7.59
N GLU A 34 11.96 11.83 7.29
CA GLU A 34 11.59 12.42 5.98
C GLU A 34 12.28 11.69 4.81
N GLN A 35 13.50 11.19 5.00
CA GLN A 35 14.27 10.49 3.98
C GLN A 35 13.70 9.12 3.64
N GLY A 36 13.15 8.43 4.61
CA GLY A 36 12.67 7.06 4.50
C GLY A 36 12.74 6.34 5.83
N VAL A 37 12.94 5.03 5.79
CA VAL A 37 13.00 4.17 6.97
C VAL A 37 14.32 3.47 7.05
N SER A 38 15.01 3.62 8.20
CA SER A 38 16.16 2.80 8.59
C SER A 38 15.71 1.67 9.48
N PHE A 39 16.11 0.45 9.19
CA PHE A 39 15.81 -0.70 10.04
C PHE A 39 17.00 -1.65 10.17
N LYS A 40 17.00 -2.39 11.27
CA LYS A 40 18.06 -3.34 11.59
C LYS A 40 17.65 -4.74 11.20
N SER A 41 18.48 -5.43 10.42
CA SER A 41 18.28 -6.84 10.09
C SER A 41 18.31 -7.70 11.37
N HIS A 42 17.33 -8.57 11.50
CA HIS A 42 17.28 -9.55 12.59
C HIS A 42 18.23 -10.74 12.36
N LEU A 43 18.79 -10.89 11.17
CA LEU A 43 19.68 -11.99 10.79
C LEU A 43 21.13 -11.72 11.20
N ASP A 44 21.63 -10.53 10.89
CA ASP A 44 23.04 -10.17 11.03
C ASP A 44 23.28 -8.81 11.70
N GLY A 45 22.18 -8.10 12.03
CA GLY A 45 22.25 -6.78 12.67
C GLY A 45 22.66 -5.64 11.74
N SER A 46 22.81 -5.89 10.42
CA SER A 46 23.11 -4.83 9.45
C SER A 46 21.97 -3.80 9.38
N ILE A 47 22.34 -2.55 9.12
CA ILE A 47 21.37 -1.46 8.94
C ILE A 47 21.04 -1.32 7.47
N PHE A 48 19.74 -1.26 7.18
CA PHE A 48 19.21 -1.02 5.84
C PHE A 48 18.41 0.27 5.83
N ASP A 49 18.61 1.07 4.79
CA ASP A 49 17.83 2.27 4.50
C ASP A 49 16.93 2.01 3.31
N LEU A 50 15.63 2.18 3.50
CA LEU A 50 14.61 2.08 2.47
C LEU A 50 13.98 3.46 2.27
N THR A 51 14.26 4.05 1.12
CA THR A 51 13.70 5.34 0.71
C THR A 51 12.65 5.12 -0.38
N PRO A 52 11.78 6.11 -0.67
CA PRO A 52 10.83 6.03 -1.79
C PRO A 52 11.49 5.67 -3.11
N GLU A 53 12.66 6.27 -3.40
CA GLU A 53 13.42 6.01 -4.61
C GLU A 53 13.95 4.57 -4.64
N ARG A 54 14.50 4.11 -3.50
CA ARG A 54 15.07 2.76 -3.39
C ARG A 54 14.00 1.69 -3.50
N SER A 55 12.85 1.88 -2.85
CA SER A 55 11.70 0.99 -2.98
C SER A 55 11.24 0.88 -4.44
N THR A 56 11.08 2.00 -5.14
CA THR A 56 10.70 2.02 -6.55
C THR A 56 11.74 1.29 -7.43
N GLN A 57 13.03 1.50 -7.21
CA GLN A 57 14.10 0.80 -7.93
C GLN A 57 14.08 -0.72 -7.70
N ILE A 58 13.86 -1.16 -6.46
CA ILE A 58 13.75 -2.60 -6.13
C ILE A 58 12.58 -3.23 -6.89
N GLN A 59 11.42 -2.58 -6.89
CA GLN A 59 10.24 -3.07 -7.60
C GLN A 59 10.49 -3.15 -9.12
N HIS A 60 11.24 -2.19 -9.70
CA HIS A 60 11.67 -2.27 -11.10
C HIS A 60 12.62 -3.44 -11.36
N MET A 61 13.58 -3.71 -10.46
CA MET A 61 14.49 -4.85 -10.58
C MET A 61 13.76 -6.21 -10.46
N LEU A 62 12.66 -6.25 -9.72
CA LEU A 62 11.78 -7.42 -9.62
C LEU A 62 10.91 -7.61 -10.88
N ASP A 63 10.89 -6.64 -11.78
CA ASP A 63 10.06 -6.57 -12.99
C ASP A 63 8.55 -6.58 -12.67
N ALA A 64 8.16 -5.87 -11.62
CA ALA A 64 6.76 -5.73 -11.25
C ALA A 64 6.00 -4.94 -12.31
N THR A 65 4.87 -5.49 -12.77
CA THR A 65 3.95 -4.81 -13.71
C THR A 65 3.25 -3.63 -13.03
N ILE A 66 2.88 -3.80 -11.76
CA ILE A 66 2.32 -2.76 -10.91
C ILE A 66 3.24 -2.59 -9.71
N THR A 67 3.77 -1.38 -9.55
CA THR A 67 4.58 -0.97 -8.40
C THR A 67 3.76 -0.09 -7.48
N MET A 68 4.04 -0.15 -6.17
CA MET A 68 3.38 0.70 -5.18
C MET A 68 4.28 1.87 -4.79
N ALA A 69 3.72 3.07 -4.64
CA ALA A 69 4.42 4.18 -4.03
C ALA A 69 4.77 3.83 -2.57
N PHE A 70 5.92 4.32 -2.09
CA PHE A 70 6.32 4.08 -0.71
C PHE A 70 5.46 4.90 0.23
N ASP A 71 4.97 4.29 1.31
CA ASP A 71 4.06 4.89 2.26
C ASP A 71 4.41 4.53 3.71
N GLU A 72 3.88 5.29 4.64
CA GLU A 72 3.83 4.95 6.05
C GLU A 72 2.43 4.45 6.39
N CYS A 73 2.32 3.17 6.74
CA CYS A 73 1.07 2.61 7.24
C CYS A 73 0.87 3.03 8.69
N THR A 74 -0.10 3.91 8.94
CA THR A 74 -0.45 4.36 10.29
C THR A 74 -1.01 3.20 11.10
N PRO A 75 -0.49 2.88 12.31
CA PRO A 75 -1.08 1.87 13.17
C PRO A 75 -2.48 2.29 13.65
N PHE A 76 -3.31 1.31 14.00
CA PHE A 76 -4.62 1.57 14.60
C PHE A 76 -4.63 1.04 16.05
N PRO A 77 -5.20 1.78 17.02
CA PRO A 77 -5.77 3.13 16.88
C PRO A 77 -4.69 4.21 16.78
N ALA A 78 -5.01 5.30 16.09
CA ALA A 78 -4.20 6.50 16.00
C ALA A 78 -5.03 7.73 16.33
N THR A 79 -4.42 8.72 16.94
CA THR A 79 -5.04 10.05 17.08
C THR A 79 -5.13 10.75 15.71
N TYR A 80 -5.96 11.77 15.62
CA TYR A 80 -6.08 12.56 14.39
C TYR A 80 -4.74 13.18 13.96
N ASP A 81 -3.97 13.73 14.91
CA ASP A 81 -2.69 14.38 14.61
C ASP A 81 -1.64 13.36 14.14
N GLU A 82 -1.59 12.18 14.75
CA GLU A 82 -0.71 11.08 14.30
C GLU A 82 -1.09 10.61 12.89
N ALA A 83 -2.37 10.38 12.64
CA ALA A 83 -2.86 9.97 11.32
C ALA A 83 -2.58 11.03 10.25
N ARG A 84 -2.73 12.31 10.60
CA ARG A 84 -2.42 13.43 9.71
C ARG A 84 -0.94 13.50 9.39
N ALA A 85 -0.07 13.47 10.39
CA ALA A 85 1.39 13.53 10.19
C ALA A 85 1.90 12.38 9.32
N SER A 86 1.42 11.16 9.58
CA SER A 86 1.74 9.96 8.80
C SER A 86 1.23 10.06 7.36
N MET A 87 -0.01 10.51 7.16
CA MET A 87 -0.58 10.74 5.83
C MET A 87 0.22 11.79 5.05
N GLU A 88 0.53 12.93 5.65
CA GLU A 88 1.31 13.99 5.00
C GLU A 88 2.72 13.51 4.61
N LEU A 89 3.38 12.70 5.44
CA LEU A 89 4.66 12.07 5.11
C LEU A 89 4.51 11.12 3.92
N SER A 90 3.48 10.27 3.92
CA SER A 90 3.17 9.36 2.81
C SER A 90 2.95 10.10 1.50
N MET A 91 2.30 11.28 1.51
CA MET A 91 2.10 12.08 0.30
C MET A 91 3.42 12.65 -0.24
N ARG A 92 4.33 13.09 0.62
CA ARG A 92 5.68 13.52 0.19
C ARG A 92 6.49 12.36 -0.38
N TRP A 93 6.40 11.19 0.24
CA TRP A 93 7.03 9.96 -0.27
C TRP A 93 6.43 9.48 -1.58
N ALA A 94 5.11 9.62 -1.76
CA ALA A 94 4.44 9.30 -3.03
C ALA A 94 4.96 10.16 -4.19
N ALA A 95 5.16 11.47 -3.97
CA ALA A 95 5.74 12.36 -4.97
C ALA A 95 7.18 11.94 -5.35
N ARG A 96 8.00 11.56 -4.37
CA ARG A 96 9.37 11.06 -4.59
C ARG A 96 9.36 9.70 -5.31
N SER A 97 8.47 8.78 -4.92
CA SER A 97 8.28 7.49 -5.61
C SER A 97 7.90 7.70 -7.07
N ARG A 98 6.99 8.63 -7.34
CA ARG A 98 6.56 8.97 -8.71
C ARG A 98 7.71 9.56 -9.52
N SER A 99 8.51 10.42 -8.93
CA SER A 99 9.70 10.99 -9.60
C SER A 99 10.76 9.95 -9.95
N ALA A 100 10.87 8.88 -9.16
CA ALA A 100 11.80 7.78 -9.40
C ALA A 100 11.25 6.71 -10.35
N TYR A 101 9.94 6.74 -10.64
CA TYR A 101 9.29 5.76 -11.49
C TYR A 101 9.67 5.95 -12.97
N VAL A 102 10.08 4.85 -13.61
CA VAL A 102 10.37 4.82 -15.05
C VAL A 102 9.17 4.22 -15.77
N ALA A 103 8.46 5.05 -16.53
CA ALA A 103 7.27 4.62 -17.26
C ALA A 103 7.63 3.62 -18.37
N ARG A 104 6.86 2.53 -18.45
CA ARG A 104 6.97 1.49 -19.47
C ARG A 104 5.56 1.13 -19.95
N THR A 105 5.42 0.85 -21.25
CA THR A 105 4.13 0.41 -21.82
C THR A 105 3.63 -0.86 -21.15
N GLY A 106 2.40 -0.85 -20.65
CA GLY A 106 1.77 -1.98 -19.95
C GLY A 106 2.16 -2.11 -18.47
N TYR A 107 2.92 -1.15 -17.91
CA TYR A 107 3.29 -1.08 -16.51
C TYR A 107 2.67 0.15 -15.85
N GLY A 108 2.47 0.10 -14.54
CA GLY A 108 1.90 1.21 -13.79
C GLY A 108 2.45 1.33 -12.37
N GLN A 109 2.30 2.51 -11.80
CA GLN A 109 2.56 2.77 -10.39
C GLN A 109 1.27 3.21 -9.71
N PHE A 110 0.96 2.64 -8.54
CA PHE A 110 -0.19 3.00 -7.74
C PHE A 110 0.22 3.88 -6.56
N GLY A 111 -0.53 4.97 -6.36
CA GLY A 111 -0.46 5.75 -5.13
C GLY A 111 -1.31 5.11 -4.03
N ILE A 112 -0.91 5.28 -2.77
CA ILE A 112 -1.60 4.68 -1.62
C ILE A 112 -2.28 5.77 -0.80
N VAL A 113 -3.61 5.73 -0.75
CA VAL A 113 -4.44 6.63 0.06
C VAL A 113 -4.28 6.26 1.52
N GLN A 114 -3.87 7.23 2.34
CA GLN A 114 -3.76 7.13 3.79
C GLN A 114 -4.74 8.06 4.50
N GLY A 115 -4.77 8.09 5.84
CA GLY A 115 -5.65 8.94 6.63
C GLY A 115 -6.48 8.19 7.69
N SER A 116 -6.12 6.92 7.96
CA SER A 116 -6.82 6.08 8.95
C SER A 116 -8.34 6.08 8.71
N VAL A 117 -9.15 6.27 9.73
CA VAL A 117 -10.62 6.32 9.65
C VAL A 117 -11.17 7.76 9.52
N PHE A 118 -10.30 8.76 9.33
CA PHE A 118 -10.69 10.17 9.27
C PHE A 118 -11.01 10.59 7.84
N GLU A 119 -12.24 10.99 7.60
CA GLU A 119 -12.79 11.30 6.27
C GLU A 119 -12.04 12.44 5.57
N ASP A 120 -11.81 13.54 6.27
CA ASP A 120 -11.11 14.71 5.74
C ASP A 120 -9.65 14.40 5.36
N LEU A 121 -8.94 13.58 6.16
CA LEU A 121 -7.59 13.13 5.84
C LEU A 121 -7.58 12.23 4.59
N ARG A 122 -8.58 11.35 4.44
CA ARG A 122 -8.76 10.55 3.22
C ARG A 122 -8.92 11.42 1.99
N HIS A 123 -9.76 12.43 2.05
CA HIS A 123 -9.97 13.39 0.95
C HIS A 123 -8.69 14.18 0.63
N LEU A 124 -7.96 14.66 1.64
CA LEU A 124 -6.67 15.34 1.44
C LEU A 124 -5.64 14.41 0.76
N SER A 125 -5.55 13.17 1.20
CA SER A 125 -4.68 12.15 0.61
C SER A 125 -5.03 11.89 -0.86
N ILE A 126 -6.32 11.66 -1.17
CA ILE A 126 -6.79 11.44 -2.55
C ILE A 126 -6.44 12.63 -3.43
N LYS A 127 -6.71 13.85 -2.96
CA LYS A 127 -6.38 15.06 -3.71
C LYS A 127 -4.89 15.14 -4.04
N ALA A 128 -4.02 14.95 -3.05
CA ALA A 128 -2.58 15.01 -3.24
C ALA A 128 -2.09 13.94 -4.23
N LEU A 129 -2.58 12.71 -4.12
CA LEU A 129 -2.21 11.63 -5.04
C LEU A 129 -2.74 11.87 -6.47
N THR A 130 -3.93 12.43 -6.61
CA THR A 130 -4.51 12.77 -7.91
C THR A 130 -3.73 13.89 -8.60
N ASP A 131 -3.29 14.89 -7.82
CA ASP A 131 -2.44 15.98 -8.32
C ASP A 131 -1.07 15.47 -8.79
N ILE A 132 -0.49 14.45 -8.14
CA ILE A 132 0.74 13.78 -8.57
C ILE A 132 0.51 12.94 -9.84
N GLY A 133 -0.59 12.22 -9.91
CA GLY A 133 -0.99 11.36 -11.04
C GLY A 133 -0.37 9.97 -11.02
N PHE A 134 -1.23 8.96 -10.88
CA PHE A 134 -0.86 7.53 -10.89
C PHE A 134 -1.74 6.75 -11.87
N GLU A 135 -1.28 5.55 -12.27
CA GLU A 135 -2.04 4.65 -13.14
C GLU A 135 -3.19 3.96 -12.39
N GLY A 136 -3.12 3.87 -11.05
CA GLY A 136 -4.17 3.37 -10.17
C GLY A 136 -3.97 3.86 -8.74
N TYR A 137 -4.91 3.57 -7.87
CA TYR A 137 -4.89 4.03 -6.47
C TYR A 137 -5.22 2.90 -5.52
N ALA A 138 -4.38 2.71 -4.52
CA ALA A 138 -4.63 1.78 -3.44
C ALA A 138 -5.23 2.48 -2.23
N ILE A 139 -5.96 1.73 -1.42
CA ILE A 139 -6.56 2.15 -0.17
C ILE A 139 -5.79 1.44 0.95
N GLY A 140 -4.88 2.16 1.57
CA GLY A 140 -4.07 1.70 2.70
C GLY A 140 -4.62 2.15 4.05
N GLY A 141 -3.96 1.71 5.13
CA GLY A 141 -4.31 2.08 6.50
C GLY A 141 -5.68 1.58 6.97
N LEU A 142 -6.23 0.54 6.32
CA LEU A 142 -7.41 -0.21 6.71
C LEU A 142 -7.02 -1.70 6.89
N ALA A 143 -7.92 -2.50 7.50
CA ALA A 143 -7.64 -3.88 7.90
C ALA A 143 -6.44 -4.01 8.88
N VAL A 144 -6.24 -2.99 9.70
CA VAL A 144 -5.16 -2.91 10.71
C VAL A 144 -5.71 -2.99 12.15
N GLY A 145 -6.98 -3.38 12.32
CA GLY A 145 -7.62 -3.60 13.61
C GLY A 145 -8.85 -2.75 13.90
N GLU A 146 -9.30 -1.89 12.98
CA GLU A 146 -10.45 -1.00 13.12
C GLU A 146 -11.81 -1.70 13.09
N GLY A 147 -11.84 -2.92 12.57
CA GLY A 147 -13.08 -3.69 12.39
C GLY A 147 -13.82 -3.34 11.09
N GLN A 148 -14.75 -4.24 10.71
CA GLN A 148 -15.46 -4.19 9.42
C GLN A 148 -16.30 -2.91 9.24
N GLU A 149 -17.01 -2.48 10.29
CA GLU A 149 -17.91 -1.32 10.22
C GLU A 149 -17.13 -0.03 9.93
N ALA A 150 -16.02 0.20 10.65
CA ALA A 150 -15.17 1.37 10.45
C ALA A 150 -14.49 1.32 9.07
N MET A 151 -14.03 0.14 8.63
CA MET A 151 -13.50 -0.05 7.30
C MET A 151 -14.52 0.31 6.22
N PHE A 152 -15.74 -0.20 6.29
CA PHE A 152 -16.79 0.11 5.32
C PHE A 152 -17.20 1.59 5.34
N SER A 153 -17.21 2.20 6.53
CA SER A 153 -17.46 3.65 6.67
C SER A 153 -16.39 4.46 5.94
N ALA A 154 -15.12 4.12 6.13
CA ALA A 154 -14.02 4.75 5.42
C ALA A 154 -14.10 4.53 3.90
N LEU A 155 -14.48 3.33 3.43
CA LEU A 155 -14.66 3.05 2.00
C LEU A 155 -15.80 3.84 1.37
N ASN A 156 -16.91 4.08 2.12
CA ASN A 156 -18.05 4.88 1.63
C ASN A 156 -17.65 6.31 1.26
N VAL A 157 -16.63 6.87 1.88
CA VAL A 157 -16.14 8.21 1.58
C VAL A 157 -14.91 8.21 0.65
N THR A 158 -14.06 7.18 0.75
CA THR A 158 -12.83 7.08 -0.03
C THR A 158 -13.14 6.74 -1.50
N CYS A 159 -13.90 5.68 -1.76
CA CYS A 159 -14.10 5.18 -3.13
C CYS A 159 -14.78 6.19 -4.06
N PRO A 160 -15.86 6.91 -3.66
CA PRO A 160 -16.49 7.90 -4.52
C PRO A 160 -15.59 9.11 -4.84
N ALA A 161 -14.63 9.43 -3.96
CA ALA A 161 -13.71 10.54 -4.14
C ALA A 161 -12.52 10.19 -5.06
N MET A 162 -12.26 8.90 -5.29
CA MET A 162 -11.18 8.45 -6.17
C MET A 162 -11.57 8.57 -7.65
N PRO A 163 -10.61 8.76 -8.58
CA PRO A 163 -10.89 8.81 -10.02
C PRO A 163 -11.65 7.57 -10.49
N PRO A 164 -12.78 7.75 -11.21
CA PRO A 164 -13.64 6.62 -11.59
C PRO A 164 -13.07 5.77 -12.73
N ASP A 165 -12.12 6.31 -13.48
CA ASP A 165 -11.45 5.68 -14.62
C ASP A 165 -10.14 4.95 -14.23
N LYS A 166 -9.84 4.86 -12.94
CA LYS A 166 -8.61 4.24 -12.42
C LYS A 166 -8.92 3.05 -11.52
N PRO A 167 -8.10 1.97 -11.58
CA PRO A 167 -8.26 0.84 -10.66
C PRO A 167 -8.14 1.26 -9.19
N ARG A 168 -8.99 0.67 -8.35
CA ARG A 168 -9.02 0.88 -6.90
C ARG A 168 -8.66 -0.43 -6.19
N TYR A 169 -7.58 -0.41 -5.45
CA TYR A 169 -7.01 -1.57 -4.80
C TYR A 169 -7.10 -1.46 -3.28
N LEU A 170 -7.89 -2.30 -2.63
CA LEU A 170 -7.97 -2.39 -1.16
C LEU A 170 -6.94 -3.39 -0.65
N MET A 171 -5.94 -2.88 0.07
CA MET A 171 -4.78 -3.65 0.52
C MET A 171 -5.10 -4.51 1.74
N GLY A 172 -4.64 -5.76 1.73
CA GLY A 172 -4.69 -6.67 2.88
C GLY A 172 -6.07 -7.23 3.25
N VAL A 173 -7.08 -7.05 2.41
CA VAL A 173 -8.47 -7.52 2.63
C VAL A 173 -8.78 -8.68 1.70
N GLY A 174 -9.39 -9.67 2.16
CA GLY A 174 -9.78 -10.65 2.35
C GLY A 174 -10.73 -11.67 2.89
N LYS A 175 -11.49 -11.38 3.86
CA LYS A 175 -12.62 -12.24 4.22
C LYS A 175 -13.69 -12.12 3.13
N PRO A 176 -14.44 -13.19 2.78
CA PRO A 176 -15.45 -13.15 1.73
C PRO A 176 -16.47 -12.01 1.90
N ALA A 177 -16.97 -11.80 3.12
CA ALA A 177 -17.92 -10.72 3.42
C ALA A 177 -17.30 -9.31 3.21
N ASP A 178 -16.01 -9.15 3.53
CA ASP A 178 -15.29 -7.88 3.36
C ASP A 178 -15.07 -7.58 1.88
N ILE A 179 -14.73 -8.60 1.08
CA ILE A 179 -14.57 -8.47 -0.38
C ILE A 179 -15.89 -8.04 -1.01
N VAL A 180 -16.99 -8.76 -0.72
CA VAL A 180 -18.31 -8.43 -1.28
C VAL A 180 -18.72 -6.99 -0.90
N GLY A 181 -18.58 -6.64 0.38
CA GLY A 181 -18.92 -5.30 0.85
C GLY A 181 -18.04 -4.20 0.26
N ALA A 182 -16.77 -4.48 -0.01
CA ALA A 182 -15.85 -3.52 -0.64
C ALA A 182 -16.14 -3.37 -2.15
N VAL A 183 -16.44 -4.46 -2.87
CA VAL A 183 -16.86 -4.41 -4.28
C VAL A 183 -18.13 -3.58 -4.45
N GLN A 184 -19.11 -3.71 -3.57
CA GLN A 184 -20.31 -2.88 -3.58
C GLN A 184 -20.02 -1.37 -3.41
N ARG A 185 -18.85 -1.02 -2.87
CA ARG A 185 -18.38 0.36 -2.69
C ARG A 185 -17.44 0.85 -3.79
N GLY A 186 -17.17 -0.01 -4.79
CA GLY A 186 -16.37 0.34 -5.98
C GLY A 186 -14.90 -0.02 -5.88
N VAL A 187 -14.53 -1.00 -5.07
CA VAL A 187 -13.16 -1.57 -5.06
C VAL A 187 -13.04 -2.64 -6.14
N ASP A 188 -11.90 -2.66 -6.86
CA ASP A 188 -11.65 -3.52 -8.01
C ASP A 188 -10.64 -4.64 -7.71
N MET A 189 -9.68 -4.39 -6.82
CA MET A 189 -8.53 -5.27 -6.58
C MET A 189 -8.35 -5.52 -5.09
N PHE A 190 -7.83 -6.72 -4.77
CA PHE A 190 -7.61 -7.18 -3.40
C PHE A 190 -6.36 -8.05 -3.32
N ASP A 191 -5.74 -8.09 -2.15
CA ASP A 191 -4.80 -9.14 -1.75
C ASP A 191 -5.15 -9.64 -0.35
N CYS A 192 -4.87 -10.90 -0.08
CA CYS A 192 -5.07 -11.47 1.25
C CYS A 192 -4.29 -12.74 1.49
N VAL A 193 -3.72 -12.86 2.67
CA VAL A 193 -3.02 -14.08 3.12
C VAL A 193 -3.98 -15.20 3.56
N MET A 194 -5.26 -14.91 3.77
CA MET A 194 -6.22 -15.85 4.36
C MET A 194 -6.38 -17.15 3.58
N PRO A 195 -6.55 -17.17 2.25
CA PRO A 195 -6.72 -18.43 1.52
C PRO A 195 -5.55 -19.38 1.73
N THR A 196 -4.33 -18.87 1.65
CA THR A 196 -3.11 -19.66 1.85
C THR A 196 -2.95 -20.07 3.32
N ARG A 197 -3.27 -19.19 4.26
CA ARG A 197 -3.19 -19.47 5.70
C ARG A 197 -4.20 -20.54 6.10
N SER A 198 -5.47 -20.40 5.68
CA SER A 198 -6.53 -21.37 5.95
C SER A 198 -6.24 -22.73 5.30
N GLY A 199 -5.74 -22.75 4.06
CA GLY A 199 -5.34 -23.97 3.38
C GLY A 199 -4.24 -24.75 4.12
N ARG A 200 -3.28 -24.05 4.76
CA ARG A 200 -2.22 -24.69 5.59
C ARG A 200 -2.73 -25.25 6.90
N THR A 201 -3.82 -24.74 7.44
CA THR A 201 -4.43 -25.19 8.71
C THR A 201 -5.65 -26.11 8.50
N ALA A 202 -5.94 -26.50 7.25
CA ALA A 202 -7.09 -27.30 6.87
C ALA A 202 -8.44 -26.72 7.38
N GLN A 203 -8.51 -25.41 7.53
CA GLN A 203 -9.76 -24.71 7.80
C GLN A 203 -10.40 -24.31 6.48
N GLY A 204 -11.48 -24.96 6.14
CA GLY A 204 -12.34 -24.66 4.99
C GLY A 204 -13.52 -23.78 5.38
#